data_d31109e586aa0e77aa0244e7f301e7d8
#
_entry.id   d31109e586aa0e77aa0244e7f301e7d8
#
_cell.length_a   1.000
_cell.length_b   1.000
_cell.length_c   1.000
_cell.angle_alpha   90.00
_cell.angle_beta   90.00
_cell.angle_gamma   90.00
#
_symmetry.space_group_name_H-M   'P 1'
#
loop_
_entity.id
_entity.type
_entity.pdbx_description
1 polymer ?
#
loop_
_entity_poly.entity_id
_entity_poly.type
_entity_poly.pdbx_seq_one_letter_code
_entity_poly.pdbx_strand_id
1 'polypeptide(L)'
;MIDSILLIDDEDLFHLVFEDACSLLDMTLSLEALNSSDEADKLFKKWFEQGPIEERPQCVFVDLNIIGSSFDGIELIRKINTDYGNGVVIGIISSSDDNQEIEKAKAVGAQFWIIKSDEIEPRLEEFIKDYEGYQAKAGPFKVYK
;
A
#
# COMPACT_ATOMS: atom_id res chain seq x y z
N MET A 1 -11.36 9.99 5.99
CA MET A 1 -10.47 10.68 5.04
C MET A 1 -9.05 10.18 5.19
N ILE A 2 -8.34 9.99 4.09
CA ILE A 2 -6.95 9.52 4.12
C ILE A 2 -6.04 10.72 4.34
N ASP A 3 -5.29 10.73 5.44
CA ASP A 3 -4.34 11.82 5.76
C ASP A 3 -2.89 11.42 5.58
N SER A 4 -2.57 10.13 5.61
CA SER A 4 -1.20 9.65 5.50
C SER A 4 -1.12 8.35 4.68
N ILE A 5 -0.19 8.32 3.74
CA ILE A 5 0.03 7.18 2.85
C ILE A 5 1.50 6.80 2.89
N LEU A 6 1.77 5.50 2.88
CA LEU A 6 3.10 4.95 2.68
C LEU A 6 3.10 4.17 1.35
N LEU A 7 4.03 4.50 0.47
CA LEU A 7 4.26 3.78 -0.78
C LEU A 7 5.59 3.04 -0.69
N ILE A 8 5.57 1.74 -0.94
CA ILE A 8 6.77 0.90 -0.93
C ILE A 8 6.98 0.37 -2.35
N ASP A 9 7.97 0.92 -3.04
CA ASP A 9 8.23 0.67 -4.45
C ASP A 9 9.69 1.01 -4.74
N ASP A 10 10.43 0.14 -5.42
CA ASP A 10 11.83 0.38 -5.76
C ASP A 10 12.03 1.28 -6.98
N GLU A 11 10.96 1.65 -7.69
CA GLU A 11 11.03 2.54 -8.85
C GLU A 11 10.81 4.00 -8.46
N ASP A 12 11.88 4.79 -8.41
CA ASP A 12 11.80 6.22 -8.08
C ASP A 12 10.88 6.99 -9.03
N LEU A 13 10.85 6.61 -10.30
CA LEU A 13 9.98 7.26 -11.27
C LEU A 13 8.51 7.07 -10.92
N PHE A 14 8.13 5.90 -10.45
CA PHE A 14 6.76 5.65 -10.03
C PHE A 14 6.38 6.46 -8.78
N HIS A 15 7.33 6.72 -7.88
CA HIS A 15 7.09 7.61 -6.72
C HIS A 15 6.60 8.98 -7.20
N LEU A 16 7.20 9.52 -8.28
CA LEU A 16 6.79 10.80 -8.85
C LEU A 16 5.40 10.73 -9.49
N VAL A 17 5.12 9.66 -10.22
CA VAL A 17 3.81 9.45 -10.85
C VAL A 17 2.71 9.37 -9.80
N PHE A 18 2.97 8.65 -8.73
CA PHE A 18 2.03 8.48 -7.62
C PHE A 18 1.80 9.81 -6.87
N GLU A 19 2.87 10.54 -6.60
CA GLU A 19 2.79 11.85 -5.95
C GLU A 19 1.98 12.85 -6.78
N ASP A 20 2.22 12.88 -8.09
CA ASP A 20 1.45 13.74 -9.00
C ASP A 20 -0.03 13.38 -8.99
N ALA A 21 -0.36 12.09 -9.01
CA ALA A 21 -1.75 11.64 -8.98
C ALA A 21 -2.44 12.09 -7.68
N CYS A 22 -1.77 11.97 -6.55
CA CYS A 22 -2.29 12.44 -5.27
C CYS A 22 -2.54 13.95 -5.28
N SER A 23 -1.63 14.73 -5.88
CA SER A 23 -1.77 16.18 -6.02
C SER A 23 -2.96 16.56 -6.89
N LEU A 24 -3.15 15.86 -8.01
CA LEU A 24 -4.26 16.09 -8.92
C LEU A 24 -5.63 15.80 -8.30
N LEU A 25 -5.67 14.88 -7.34
CA LEU A 25 -6.88 14.55 -6.60
C LEU A 25 -7.13 15.49 -5.41
N ASP A 26 -6.35 16.55 -5.32
CA ASP A 26 -6.45 17.58 -4.26
C ASP A 26 -6.38 16.95 -2.86
N MET A 27 -5.54 15.96 -2.72
CA MET A 27 -5.35 15.27 -1.44
C MET A 27 -4.27 15.99 -0.64
N THR A 28 -4.66 16.68 0.43
CA THR A 28 -3.73 17.21 1.42
C THR A 28 -3.34 16.08 2.35
N LEU A 29 -2.34 15.30 1.95
CA LEU A 29 -1.90 14.17 2.75
C LEU A 29 -0.39 14.14 2.90
N SER A 30 0.06 13.45 3.93
CA SER A 30 1.46 13.13 4.12
C SER A 30 1.78 11.86 3.32
N LEU A 31 2.65 11.97 2.34
CA LEU A 31 3.11 10.84 1.53
C LEU A 31 4.56 10.54 1.86
N GLU A 32 4.83 9.32 2.28
CA GLU A 32 6.18 8.82 2.46
C GLU A 32 6.40 7.67 1.48
N ALA A 33 7.57 7.63 0.85
CA ALA A 33 7.91 6.59 -0.12
C ALA A 33 9.21 5.90 0.30
N LEU A 34 9.19 4.56 0.28
CA LEU A 34 10.34 3.73 0.62
C LEU A 34 10.70 2.84 -0.56
N ASN A 35 11.98 2.51 -0.70
CA ASN A 35 12.51 1.76 -1.84
C ASN A 35 12.70 0.27 -1.54
N SER A 36 12.53 -0.17 -0.31
CA SER A 36 12.73 -1.58 0.02
C SER A 36 11.78 -2.07 1.11
N SER A 37 11.52 -3.38 1.09
CA SER A 37 10.71 -4.04 2.11
C SER A 37 11.44 -4.09 3.46
N ASP A 38 12.77 -4.10 3.45
CA ASP A 38 13.57 -4.07 4.68
C ASP A 38 13.41 -2.76 5.43
N GLU A 39 13.43 -1.63 4.70
CA GLU A 39 13.17 -0.32 5.30
C GLU A 39 11.74 -0.22 5.83
N ALA A 40 10.78 -0.76 5.10
CA ALA A 40 9.38 -0.78 5.51
C ALA A 40 9.20 -1.59 6.81
N ASP A 41 9.83 -2.76 6.90
CA ASP A 41 9.76 -3.59 8.09
C ASP A 41 10.33 -2.88 9.32
N LYS A 42 11.46 -2.21 9.16
CA LYS A 42 12.07 -1.41 10.25
C LYS A 42 11.16 -0.28 10.70
N LEU A 43 10.51 0.40 9.75
CA LEU A 43 9.63 1.51 10.04
C LEU A 43 8.37 1.05 10.76
N PHE A 44 7.76 -0.07 10.31
CA PHE A 44 6.62 -0.67 10.99
C PHE A 44 6.96 -1.08 12.41
N LYS A 45 8.11 -1.71 12.61
CA LYS A 45 8.59 -2.10 13.93
C LYS A 45 8.69 -0.88 14.86
N LYS A 46 9.27 0.21 14.36
CA LYS A 46 9.39 1.45 15.12
C LYS A 46 8.02 2.00 15.51
N TRP A 47 7.08 2.07 14.57
CA TRP A 47 5.75 2.63 14.83
C TRP A 47 4.97 1.79 15.82
N PHE A 48 5.01 0.47 15.71
CA PHE A 48 4.19 -0.43 16.53
C PHE A 48 4.81 -0.74 17.90
N GLU A 49 6.13 -0.61 18.05
CA GLU A 49 6.81 -0.85 19.33
C GLU A 49 7.11 0.43 20.11
N GLN A 50 7.39 1.55 19.45
CA GLN A 50 7.95 2.74 20.07
C GLN A 50 7.24 4.04 19.73
N GLY A 51 6.51 4.10 18.63
CA GLY A 51 5.94 5.32 18.12
C GLY A 51 4.52 5.59 18.60
N PRO A 52 4.10 6.87 18.59
CA PRO A 52 2.70 7.20 18.81
C PRO A 52 1.84 6.71 17.64
N ILE A 53 0.59 6.33 17.93
CA ILE A 53 -0.34 5.81 16.93
C ILE A 53 -0.56 6.82 15.79
N GLU A 54 -0.54 8.10 16.11
CA GLU A 54 -0.78 9.18 15.15
C GLU A 54 0.27 9.27 14.03
N GLU A 55 1.45 8.72 14.26
CA GLU A 55 2.52 8.73 13.24
C GLU A 55 2.42 7.55 12.27
N ARG A 56 1.56 6.57 12.54
CA ARG A 56 1.38 5.42 11.66
C ARG A 56 0.65 5.82 10.38
N PRO A 57 1.06 5.30 9.21
CA PRO A 57 0.31 5.56 8.00
C PRO A 57 -1.07 4.92 8.09
N GLN A 58 -2.05 5.56 7.51
CA GLN A 58 -3.41 5.02 7.44
C GLN A 58 -3.54 3.99 6.33
N CYS A 59 -2.81 4.20 5.24
CA CYS A 59 -2.91 3.38 4.05
C CYS A 59 -1.52 3.06 3.51
N VAL A 60 -1.28 1.80 3.14
CA VAL A 60 0.00 1.32 2.64
C VAL A 60 -0.19 0.66 1.28
N PHE A 61 0.52 1.16 0.28
CA PHE A 61 0.57 0.60 -1.07
C PHE A 61 1.91 -0.09 -1.25
N VAL A 62 1.89 -1.37 -1.58
CA VAL A 62 3.11 -2.18 -1.69
C VAL A 62 3.27 -2.70 -3.10
N ASP A 63 4.40 -2.42 -3.74
CA ASP A 63 4.73 -3.01 -5.05
C ASP A 63 4.95 -4.51 -4.87
N LEU A 64 4.49 -5.28 -5.85
CA LEU A 64 4.61 -6.74 -5.81
C LEU A 64 6.07 -7.20 -5.83
N ASN A 65 6.87 -6.60 -6.69
CA ASN A 65 8.27 -6.98 -6.90
C ASN A 65 9.20 -5.84 -6.48
N ILE A 66 9.75 -5.94 -5.28
CA ILE A 66 10.65 -4.94 -4.73
C ILE A 66 12.09 -5.49 -4.85
N ILE A 67 12.76 -5.10 -5.93
CA ILE A 67 14.10 -5.61 -6.26
C ILE A 67 15.12 -5.21 -5.19
N GLY A 68 15.99 -6.15 -4.83
CA GLY A 68 17.04 -5.90 -3.83
C GLY A 68 16.58 -5.99 -2.39
N SER A 69 15.32 -6.33 -2.16
CA SER A 69 14.77 -6.53 -0.82
C SER A 69 14.86 -8.00 -0.40
N SER A 70 14.84 -8.24 0.92
CA SER A 70 14.87 -9.60 1.48
C SER A 70 13.58 -10.38 1.22
N PHE A 71 12.46 -9.69 0.98
CA PHE A 71 11.17 -10.32 0.71
C PHE A 71 10.34 -9.45 -0.25
N ASP A 72 9.46 -10.10 -1.01
CA ASP A 72 8.59 -9.42 -1.98
C ASP A 72 7.41 -8.72 -1.28
N GLY A 73 6.55 -8.07 -2.09
CA GLY A 73 5.40 -7.33 -1.56
C GLY A 73 4.39 -8.19 -0.82
N ILE A 74 4.13 -9.40 -1.31
CA ILE A 74 3.18 -10.31 -0.66
C ILE A 74 3.73 -10.80 0.69
N GLU A 75 5.00 -11.16 0.73
CA GLU A 75 5.67 -11.57 1.97
C GLU A 75 5.71 -10.43 2.98
N LEU A 76 5.93 -9.20 2.51
CA LEU A 76 5.90 -8.02 3.37
C LEU A 76 4.53 -7.83 4.01
N ILE A 77 3.45 -7.93 3.23
CA ILE A 77 2.10 -7.80 3.76
C ILE A 77 1.80 -8.88 4.78
N ARG A 78 2.19 -10.13 4.50
CA ARG A 78 2.02 -11.23 5.45
C ARG A 78 2.74 -10.93 6.76
N LYS A 79 3.98 -10.47 6.67
CA LYS A 79 4.79 -10.14 7.85
C LYS A 79 4.18 -9.01 8.66
N ILE A 80 3.73 -7.95 8.00
CA ILE A 80 3.10 -6.81 8.66
C ILE A 80 1.83 -7.25 9.40
N ASN A 81 0.97 -8.01 8.73
CA ASN A 81 -0.27 -8.48 9.35
C ASN A 81 -0.03 -9.48 10.50
N THR A 82 1.00 -10.30 10.38
CA THR A 82 1.35 -11.28 11.43
C THR A 82 2.00 -10.62 12.64
N ASP A 83 2.97 -9.73 12.39
CA ASP A 83 3.80 -9.16 13.47
C ASP A 83 3.18 -7.91 14.11
N TYR A 84 2.42 -7.14 13.35
CA TYR A 84 1.92 -5.82 13.77
C TYR A 84 0.39 -5.70 13.76
N GLY A 85 -0.31 -6.72 13.28
CA GLY A 85 -1.78 -6.73 13.24
C GLY A 85 -2.36 -5.93 12.09
N ASN A 86 -3.67 -5.72 12.13
CA ASN A 86 -4.46 -5.15 11.03
C ASN A 86 -4.76 -3.66 11.23
N GLY A 87 -3.83 -2.90 11.79
CA GLY A 87 -4.04 -1.49 12.13
C GLY A 87 -4.02 -0.53 10.95
N VAL A 88 -3.65 -0.99 9.75
CA VAL A 88 -3.56 -0.14 8.55
C VAL A 88 -4.35 -0.76 7.41
N VAL A 89 -4.78 0.08 6.46
CA VAL A 89 -5.32 -0.39 5.18
C VAL A 89 -4.12 -0.69 4.29
N ILE A 90 -4.01 -1.92 3.80
CA ILE A 90 -2.82 -2.35 3.06
C ILE A 90 -3.20 -3.18 1.84
N GLY A 91 -2.52 -2.94 0.73
CA GLY A 91 -2.72 -3.70 -0.50
C GLY A 91 -1.57 -3.56 -1.48
N ILE A 92 -1.71 -4.21 -2.62
CA ILE A 92 -0.70 -4.27 -3.67
C ILE A 92 -0.95 -3.20 -4.73
N ILE A 93 0.14 -2.66 -5.26
CA ILE A 93 0.14 -1.87 -6.48
C ILE A 93 1.17 -2.51 -7.44
N SER A 94 0.72 -2.93 -8.62
CA SER A 94 1.55 -3.72 -9.53
C SER A 94 1.11 -3.55 -10.98
N SER A 95 2.04 -3.64 -11.91
CA SER A 95 1.71 -3.67 -13.34
C SER A 95 1.13 -5.01 -13.79
N SER A 96 1.19 -6.04 -12.96
CA SER A 96 0.65 -7.37 -13.25
C SER A 96 -0.80 -7.51 -12.79
N ASP A 97 -1.59 -8.30 -13.53
CA ASP A 97 -2.94 -8.72 -13.15
C ASP A 97 -3.05 -10.25 -13.05
N ASP A 98 -1.94 -10.93 -12.80
CA ASP A 98 -1.87 -12.39 -12.70
C ASP A 98 -2.78 -12.88 -11.56
N ASN A 99 -3.76 -13.72 -11.89
CA ASN A 99 -4.73 -14.23 -10.94
C ASN A 99 -4.12 -15.04 -9.80
N GLN A 100 -3.03 -15.77 -10.04
CA GLN A 100 -2.36 -16.55 -9.00
C GLN A 100 -1.71 -15.62 -7.97
N GLU A 101 -1.07 -14.55 -8.44
CA GLU A 101 -0.46 -13.56 -7.55
C GLU A 101 -1.52 -12.78 -6.75
N ILE A 102 -2.63 -12.44 -7.40
CA ILE A 102 -3.76 -11.77 -6.74
C ILE A 102 -4.32 -12.64 -5.62
N GLU A 103 -4.52 -13.94 -5.87
CA GLU A 103 -5.02 -14.86 -4.86
C GLU A 103 -4.05 -15.03 -3.69
N LYS A 104 -2.74 -15.05 -3.96
CA LYS A 104 -1.72 -15.09 -2.90
C LYS A 104 -1.76 -13.83 -2.03
N ALA A 105 -1.89 -12.66 -2.65
CA ALA A 105 -2.00 -11.40 -1.92
C ALA A 105 -3.24 -11.38 -1.01
N LYS A 106 -4.35 -11.82 -1.56
CA LYS A 106 -5.60 -11.94 -0.83
C LYS A 106 -5.48 -12.85 0.39
N ALA A 107 -4.79 -13.99 0.22
CA ALA A 107 -4.60 -14.98 1.27
C ALA A 107 -3.76 -14.46 2.45
N VAL A 108 -2.86 -13.51 2.23
CA VAL A 108 -2.03 -12.93 3.30
C VAL A 108 -2.64 -11.67 3.93
N GLY A 109 -3.84 -11.28 3.49
CA GLY A 109 -4.55 -10.17 4.09
C GLY A 109 -4.46 -8.85 3.34
N ALA A 110 -3.99 -8.84 2.08
CA ALA A 110 -4.09 -7.66 1.25
C ALA A 110 -5.58 -7.34 1.02
N GLN A 111 -5.93 -6.07 1.11
CA GLN A 111 -7.33 -5.65 1.02
C GLN A 111 -7.72 -5.20 -0.38
N PHE A 112 -6.72 -4.87 -1.23
CA PHE A 112 -6.95 -4.39 -2.58
C PHE A 112 -5.74 -4.68 -3.47
N TRP A 113 -5.95 -4.53 -4.78
CA TRP A 113 -4.91 -4.61 -5.79
C TRP A 113 -5.15 -3.53 -6.83
N ILE A 114 -4.21 -2.62 -7.03
CA ILE A 114 -4.31 -1.55 -8.01
C ILE A 114 -3.33 -1.82 -9.15
N ILE A 115 -3.82 -1.77 -10.39
CA ILE A 115 -2.97 -1.93 -11.57
C ILE A 115 -2.18 -0.64 -11.78
N LYS A 116 -0.86 -0.78 -11.77
CA LYS A 116 0.10 0.30 -11.90
C LYS A 116 0.18 0.77 -13.36
N SER A 117 0.07 2.06 -13.59
CA SER A 117 0.26 2.67 -14.90
C SER A 117 0.59 4.15 -14.76
N ASP A 118 0.98 4.81 -15.88
CA ASP A 118 1.24 6.25 -15.88
C ASP A 118 -0.05 7.06 -15.61
N GLU A 119 -1.21 6.45 -15.82
CA GLU A 119 -2.51 7.05 -15.56
C GLU A 119 -3.16 6.42 -14.32
N ILE A 120 -2.47 6.49 -13.19
CA ILE A 120 -2.94 5.89 -11.93
C ILE A 120 -4.08 6.68 -11.28
N GLU A 121 -4.24 7.97 -11.63
CA GLU A 121 -5.20 8.86 -10.98
C GLU A 121 -6.63 8.34 -10.95
N PRO A 122 -7.24 7.86 -12.06
CA PRO A 122 -8.62 7.36 -12.00
C PRO A 122 -8.80 6.18 -11.06
N ARG A 123 -7.79 5.32 -10.96
CA ARG A 123 -7.82 4.15 -10.06
C ARG A 123 -7.70 4.56 -8.61
N LEU A 124 -6.85 5.54 -8.32
CA LEU A 124 -6.73 6.11 -6.97
C LEU A 124 -8.03 6.82 -6.56
N GLU A 125 -8.65 7.55 -7.46
CA GLU A 125 -9.92 8.22 -7.20
C GLU A 125 -11.00 7.20 -6.80
N GLU A 126 -11.11 6.10 -7.55
CA GLU A 126 -12.05 5.03 -7.23
C GLU A 126 -11.72 4.37 -5.89
N PHE A 127 -10.43 4.12 -5.63
CA PHE A 127 -9.97 3.56 -4.36
C PHE A 127 -10.37 4.45 -3.18
N ILE A 128 -10.19 5.75 -3.32
CA ILE A 128 -10.53 6.72 -2.25
C ILE A 128 -12.01 6.65 -1.89
N LYS A 129 -12.88 6.46 -2.87
CA LYS A 129 -14.31 6.31 -2.64
C LYS A 129 -14.64 5.07 -1.82
N ASP A 130 -13.82 4.03 -1.94
CA ASP A 130 -14.00 2.76 -1.24
C ASP A 130 -13.27 2.69 0.11
N TYR A 131 -12.49 3.71 0.46
CA TYR A 131 -11.55 3.67 1.58
C TYR A 131 -12.22 3.37 2.93
N GLU A 132 -13.39 3.92 3.18
CA GLU A 132 -14.09 3.72 4.46
C GLU A 132 -14.42 2.24 4.69
N GLY A 133 -14.79 1.52 3.62
CA GLY A 133 -15.03 0.08 3.69
C GLY A 133 -13.76 -0.69 4.03
N TYR A 134 -12.63 -0.32 3.46
CA TYR A 134 -11.35 -0.94 3.81
C TYR A 134 -10.94 -0.65 5.25
N GLN A 135 -11.13 0.58 5.69
CA GLN A 135 -10.81 0.99 7.05
C GLN A 135 -11.62 0.19 8.08
N ALA A 136 -12.87 -0.08 7.78
CA ALA A 136 -13.75 -0.87 8.63
C ALA A 136 -13.48 -2.38 8.55
N LYS A 137 -12.58 -2.83 7.65
CA LYS A 137 -12.28 -4.25 7.39
C LYS A 137 -13.52 -5.05 6.97
N ALA A 138 -14.50 -4.38 6.38
CA ALA A 138 -15.81 -4.97 6.07
C ALA A 138 -16.08 -5.14 4.58
N GLY A 139 -15.24 -4.58 3.72
CA GLY A 139 -15.43 -4.66 2.26
C GLY A 139 -14.78 -5.88 1.64
N PRO A 140 -15.24 -6.31 0.44
CA PRO A 140 -14.57 -7.38 -0.30
C PRO A 140 -13.26 -6.87 -0.88
N PHE A 141 -12.35 -7.81 -1.14
CA PHE A 141 -11.14 -7.52 -1.90
C PHE A 141 -11.52 -7.04 -3.31
N LYS A 142 -10.85 -6.01 -3.80
CA LYS A 142 -11.16 -5.42 -5.11
C LYS A 142 -9.89 -5.17 -5.91
N VAL A 143 -9.99 -5.39 -7.23
CA VAL A 143 -8.93 -5.07 -8.19
C VAL A 143 -9.32 -3.82 -8.97
N TYR A 144 -8.47 -2.81 -8.95
CA TYR A 144 -8.66 -1.55 -9.68
C TYR A 144 -7.86 -1.60 -10.98
N LYS A 145 -8.55 -1.69 -12.09
CA LYS A 145 -7.96 -1.82 -13.44
C LYS A 145 -8.09 -0.55 -14.26
#